data_28d2dc41ed69e2cdef82de9bc662e552
#
_entry.id   28d2dc41ed69e2cdef82de9bc662e552
#
_cell.length_a   1.000
_cell.length_b   1.000
_cell.length_c   1.000
_cell.angle_alpha   90.00
_cell.angle_beta   90.00
_cell.angle_gamma   90.00
#
_symmetry.space_group_name_H-M   'P 1'
#
loop_
_entity.id
_entity.type
_entity.pdbx_description
1 polymer ?
#
loop_
_entity_poly.entity_id
_entity_poly.type
_entity_poly.pdbx_seq_one_letter_code
_entity_poly.pdbx_strand_id
1 'polypeptide(L)'
;MSLRLEYLDYADDLCLLTHRLPDMNVNGETPQETGGQVGLKINIQKTKEMRIGARQQESLELHGEAVERVSEFTYLGNISNETGKTDEDITARLRKAQSTFSMLMPVWKAKCIRLQTKLRIFNTNVKSALLYGSETWISTKLRIKMLQTFINKCLRKILNIRWPEVISNENYGKGYNKVV
;
A
#
# COMPACT_ATOMS: atom_id res chain seq x y z
N MET A 1 -9.14 12.01 27.34
CA MET A 1 -9.41 10.57 27.18
C MET A 1 -8.64 10.14 25.92
N SER A 2 -7.56 9.38 26.05
CA SER A 2 -6.77 8.91 24.91
C SER A 2 -7.52 7.71 24.32
N LEU A 3 -7.99 7.81 23.09
CA LEU A 3 -8.54 6.67 22.35
C LEU A 3 -7.36 5.73 22.05
N ARG A 4 -7.41 4.53 22.61
CA ARG A 4 -6.45 3.47 22.33
C ARG A 4 -7.01 2.63 21.19
N LEU A 5 -6.28 2.54 20.08
CA LEU A 5 -6.61 1.66 18.99
C LEU A 5 -6.17 0.25 19.36
N GLU A 6 -7.11 -0.69 19.48
CA GLU A 6 -6.84 -2.06 19.91
C GLU A 6 -6.99 -3.07 18.78
N TYR A 7 -7.82 -2.77 17.78
CA TYR A 7 -8.02 -3.62 16.61
C TYR A 7 -8.40 -2.80 15.39
N LEU A 8 -8.13 -3.36 14.22
CA LEU A 8 -8.59 -2.91 12.91
C LEU A 8 -9.23 -4.11 12.23
N ASP A 9 -10.45 -3.95 11.73
CA ASP A 9 -11.18 -4.97 11.00
C ASP A 9 -11.59 -4.48 9.62
N TYR A 10 -11.49 -5.35 8.65
CA TYR A 10 -11.97 -5.11 7.29
C TYR A 10 -12.38 -6.44 6.67
N ALA A 11 -13.67 -6.66 6.52
CA ALA A 11 -14.26 -7.91 6.02
C ALA A 11 -13.80 -9.13 6.84
N ASP A 12 -12.97 -9.99 6.27
CA ASP A 12 -12.38 -11.19 6.90
C ASP A 12 -10.97 -10.96 7.47
N ASP A 13 -10.38 -9.78 7.23
CA ASP A 13 -9.06 -9.44 7.73
C ASP A 13 -9.14 -8.68 9.07
N LEU A 14 -8.68 -9.31 10.14
CA LEU A 14 -8.59 -8.72 11.48
C LEU A 14 -7.13 -8.46 11.87
N CYS A 15 -6.83 -7.24 12.29
CA CYS A 15 -5.53 -6.87 12.83
C CYS A 15 -5.66 -6.43 14.29
N LEU A 16 -5.03 -7.16 15.21
CA LEU A 16 -4.99 -6.85 16.63
C LEU A 16 -3.72 -6.05 16.95
N LEU A 17 -3.86 -5.01 17.76
CA LEU A 17 -2.79 -4.09 18.13
C LEU A 17 -2.65 -4.03 19.66
N THR A 18 -1.50 -4.39 20.19
CA THR A 18 -1.24 -4.24 21.63
C THR A 18 0.20 -3.80 21.91
N HIS A 19 0.43 -3.28 23.11
CA HIS A 19 1.78 -2.93 23.57
C HIS A 19 2.43 -4.04 24.42
N ARG A 20 1.65 -5.07 24.84
CA ARG A 20 2.12 -6.13 25.71
C ARG A 20 1.66 -7.49 25.20
N LEU A 21 2.52 -8.48 25.27
CA LEU A 21 2.22 -9.84 24.83
C LEU A 21 1.05 -10.50 25.62
N PRO A 22 0.93 -10.34 26.96
CA PRO A 22 -0.22 -10.87 27.69
C PRO A 22 -1.57 -10.31 27.19
N ASP A 23 -1.62 -9.01 26.87
CA ASP A 23 -2.83 -8.39 26.33
C ASP A 23 -3.16 -8.95 24.95
N MET A 24 -2.14 -9.33 24.15
CA MET A 24 -2.34 -9.96 22.85
C MET A 24 -2.97 -11.35 22.98
N ASN A 25 -2.54 -12.15 23.94
CA ASN A 25 -3.11 -13.48 24.19
C ASN A 25 -4.60 -13.37 24.52
N VAL A 26 -4.97 -12.46 25.44
CA VAL A 26 -6.37 -12.22 25.81
C VAL A 26 -7.20 -11.69 24.64
N ASN A 27 -6.67 -10.71 23.91
CA ASN A 27 -7.37 -10.13 22.76
C ASN A 27 -7.48 -11.10 21.58
N GLY A 28 -6.57 -12.07 21.44
CA GLY A 28 -6.61 -13.10 20.39
C GLY A 28 -7.68 -14.17 20.64
N GLU A 29 -8.03 -14.47 21.88
CA GLU A 29 -9.06 -15.44 22.24
C GLU A 29 -10.48 -14.91 21.96
N THR A 30 -10.73 -13.64 22.24
CA THR A 30 -12.07 -13.01 22.11
C THR A 30 -12.66 -13.10 20.70
N PRO A 31 -11.95 -12.79 19.59
CA PRO A 31 -12.49 -12.93 18.23
C PRO A 31 -12.82 -14.36 17.86
N GLN A 32 -12.08 -15.33 18.37
CA GLN A 32 -12.34 -16.74 18.08
C GLN A 32 -13.56 -17.26 18.82
N GLU A 33 -13.74 -16.88 20.09
CA GLU A 33 -14.94 -17.24 20.86
C GLU A 33 -16.20 -16.64 20.22
N THR A 34 -16.15 -15.35 19.87
CA THR A 34 -17.27 -14.65 19.24
C THR A 34 -17.53 -15.20 17.83
N GLY A 35 -16.50 -15.41 17.03
CA GLY A 35 -16.58 -16.00 15.69
C GLY A 35 -17.09 -17.45 15.73
N GLY A 36 -16.66 -18.23 16.70
CA GLY A 36 -17.13 -19.60 16.91
C GLY A 36 -18.63 -19.73 17.11
N GLN A 37 -19.27 -18.76 17.76
CA GLN A 37 -20.73 -18.71 17.93
C GLN A 37 -21.50 -18.59 16.62
N VAL A 38 -20.89 -18.00 15.58
CA VAL A 38 -21.46 -17.85 14.24
C VAL A 38 -20.82 -18.80 13.20
N GLY A 39 -20.02 -19.77 13.66
CA GLY A 39 -19.40 -20.78 12.80
C GLY A 39 -18.12 -20.34 12.07
N LEU A 40 -17.56 -19.17 12.41
CA LEU A 40 -16.29 -18.70 11.86
C LEU A 40 -15.11 -19.28 12.66
N LYS A 41 -14.00 -19.56 11.98
CA LYS A 41 -12.77 -20.05 12.60
C LYS A 41 -11.58 -19.22 12.14
N ILE A 42 -10.71 -18.85 13.08
CA ILE A 42 -9.43 -18.23 12.78
C ILE A 42 -8.52 -19.26 12.12
N ASN A 43 -7.92 -18.89 10.99
CA ASN A 43 -6.94 -19.74 10.32
C ASN A 43 -5.54 -19.41 10.85
N ILE A 44 -5.05 -20.22 11.82
CA ILE A 44 -3.77 -20.01 12.48
C ILE A 44 -2.60 -20.02 11.50
N GLN A 45 -2.63 -20.86 10.46
CA GLN A 45 -1.57 -20.90 9.43
C GLN A 45 -1.45 -19.60 8.62
N LYS A 46 -2.56 -18.86 8.45
CA LYS A 46 -2.57 -17.54 7.80
C LYS A 46 -2.33 -16.40 8.77
N THR A 47 -2.57 -16.63 10.06
CA THR A 47 -2.35 -15.63 11.12
C THR A 47 -0.84 -15.42 11.30
N LYS A 48 -0.42 -14.17 11.36
CA LYS A 48 0.99 -13.80 11.52
C LYS A 48 1.15 -12.82 12.67
N GLU A 49 2.25 -12.94 13.38
CA GLU A 49 2.66 -12.00 14.41
C GLU A 49 3.79 -11.11 13.88
N MET A 50 3.67 -9.81 14.05
CA MET A 50 4.75 -8.86 13.77
C MET A 50 4.99 -7.97 14.99
N ARG A 51 6.24 -7.76 15.36
CA ARG A 51 6.64 -6.95 16.51
C ARG A 51 7.45 -5.75 16.06
N ILE A 52 7.03 -4.56 16.48
CA ILE A 52 7.73 -3.31 16.18
C ILE A 52 8.49 -2.86 17.44
N GLY A 53 9.84 -2.84 17.36
CA GLY A 53 10.69 -2.38 18.45
C GLY A 53 10.66 -3.23 19.73
N ALA A 54 10.10 -4.44 19.70
CA ALA A 54 9.99 -5.30 20.86
C ALA A 54 11.28 -6.10 21.12
N ARG A 55 11.65 -6.23 22.40
CA ARG A 55 12.82 -7.00 22.87
C ARG A 55 12.47 -8.43 23.33
N GLN A 56 11.17 -8.72 23.51
CA GLN A 56 10.71 -10.02 24.01
C GLN A 56 10.85 -11.10 22.95
N GLN A 57 11.27 -12.32 23.38
CA GLN A 57 11.47 -13.47 22.50
C GLN A 57 10.38 -14.54 22.64
N GLU A 58 9.48 -14.40 23.64
CA GLU A 58 8.40 -15.35 23.86
C GLU A 58 7.49 -15.44 22.64
N SER A 59 7.10 -16.66 22.24
CA SER A 59 6.19 -16.88 21.11
C SER A 59 4.75 -16.51 21.49
N LEU A 60 4.01 -15.96 20.54
CA LEU A 60 2.55 -15.83 20.66
C LEU A 60 1.91 -17.18 20.40
N GLU A 61 1.05 -17.63 21.27
CA GLU A 61 0.28 -18.87 21.11
C GLU A 61 -1.21 -18.53 21.04
N LEU A 62 -1.90 -19.09 20.07
CA LEU A 62 -3.36 -19.07 19.98
C LEU A 62 -3.86 -20.51 20.09
N HIS A 63 -4.63 -20.82 21.14
CA HIS A 63 -5.15 -22.16 21.42
C HIS A 63 -4.08 -23.27 21.51
N GLY A 64 -2.89 -22.94 22.02
CA GLY A 64 -1.78 -23.89 22.15
C GLY A 64 -1.01 -24.15 20.85
N GLU A 65 -1.34 -23.43 19.78
CA GLU A 65 -0.57 -23.44 18.53
C GLU A 65 0.25 -22.15 18.42
N ALA A 66 1.54 -22.26 18.10
CA ALA A 66 2.42 -21.12 17.95
C ALA A 66 2.09 -20.35 16.66
N VAL A 67 1.95 -19.03 16.77
CA VAL A 67 1.74 -18.14 15.62
C VAL A 67 3.08 -17.83 14.97
N GLU A 68 3.14 -17.90 13.64
CA GLU A 68 4.36 -17.58 12.90
C GLU A 68 4.72 -16.10 13.03
N ARG A 69 5.93 -15.84 13.52
CA ARG A 69 6.49 -14.50 13.61
C ARG A 69 7.14 -14.11 12.28
N VAL A 70 6.77 -12.92 11.79
CA VAL A 70 7.29 -12.36 10.54
C VAL A 70 7.91 -10.99 10.77
N SER A 71 8.93 -10.66 9.97
CA SER A 71 9.56 -9.33 9.97
C SER A 71 8.85 -8.33 9.05
N GLU A 72 8.03 -8.83 8.12
CA GLU A 72 7.27 -8.05 7.16
C GLU A 72 5.88 -8.68 7.01
N PHE A 73 4.85 -7.85 6.94
CA PHE A 73 3.48 -8.28 6.77
C PHE A 73 2.73 -7.36 5.80
N THR A 74 1.89 -7.96 4.95
CA THR A 74 1.03 -7.21 4.03
C THR A 74 -0.39 -7.18 4.59
N TYR A 75 -0.87 -6.00 5.02
CA TYR A 75 -2.24 -5.78 5.47
C TYR A 75 -2.98 -4.85 4.51
N LEU A 76 -4.11 -5.31 3.95
CA LEU A 76 -4.90 -4.60 2.94
C LEU A 76 -4.05 -4.07 1.77
N GLY A 77 -3.01 -4.83 1.41
CA GLY A 77 -2.10 -4.50 0.33
C GLY A 77 -1.02 -3.47 0.68
N ASN A 78 -0.92 -3.00 1.91
CA ASN A 78 0.19 -2.18 2.41
C ASN A 78 1.22 -3.05 3.11
N ILE A 79 2.48 -2.86 2.76
CA ILE A 79 3.59 -3.60 3.36
C ILE A 79 4.04 -2.87 4.62
N SER A 80 3.92 -3.54 5.76
CA SER A 80 4.43 -3.09 7.06
C SER A 80 5.61 -3.96 7.46
N ASN A 81 6.63 -3.36 8.06
CA ASN A 81 7.79 -4.09 8.58
C ASN A 81 8.07 -3.70 10.04
N GLU A 82 8.87 -4.53 10.74
CA GLU A 82 9.24 -4.33 12.14
C GLU A 82 9.97 -3.01 12.43
N THR A 83 10.53 -2.36 11.39
CA THR A 83 11.20 -1.04 11.50
C THR A 83 10.23 0.13 11.34
N GLY A 84 8.97 -0.12 10.95
CA GLY A 84 7.97 0.91 10.68
C GLY A 84 8.31 1.79 9.46
N LYS A 85 9.21 1.35 8.59
CA LYS A 85 9.59 2.10 7.38
C LYS A 85 8.63 1.80 6.23
N THR A 86 8.26 2.86 5.51
CA THR A 86 7.34 2.79 4.36
C THR A 86 8.07 2.72 3.00
N ASP A 87 9.40 2.60 2.98
CA ASP A 87 10.19 2.64 1.74
C ASP A 87 9.96 1.42 0.85
N GLU A 88 9.80 0.25 1.46
CA GLU A 88 9.51 -1.00 0.76
C GLU A 88 8.14 -0.93 0.08
N ASP A 89 7.11 -0.41 0.77
CA ASP A 89 5.77 -0.27 0.20
C ASP A 89 5.78 0.71 -0.98
N ILE A 90 6.39 1.89 -0.84
CA ILE A 90 6.51 2.87 -1.93
C ILE A 90 7.22 2.26 -3.15
N THR A 91 8.27 1.47 -2.91
CA THR A 91 9.02 0.80 -3.98
C THR A 91 8.17 -0.27 -4.66
N ALA A 92 7.41 -1.07 -3.90
CA ALA A 92 6.50 -2.07 -4.42
C ALA A 92 5.38 -1.43 -5.27
N ARG A 93 4.78 -0.34 -4.79
CA ARG A 93 3.77 0.43 -5.53
C ARG A 93 4.33 1.01 -6.83
N LEU A 94 5.54 1.56 -6.77
CA LEU A 94 6.21 2.08 -7.97
C LEU A 94 6.42 0.99 -9.02
N ARG A 95 6.88 -0.20 -8.62
CA ARG A 95 7.04 -1.36 -9.52
C ARG A 95 5.71 -1.79 -10.11
N LYS A 96 4.65 -1.87 -9.31
CA LYS A 96 3.29 -2.22 -9.76
C LYS A 96 2.77 -1.21 -10.78
N ALA A 97 2.92 0.09 -10.51
CA ALA A 97 2.53 1.15 -11.44
C ALA A 97 3.36 1.13 -12.73
N GLN A 98 4.66 0.83 -12.67
CA GLN A 98 5.52 0.64 -13.85
C GLN A 98 5.06 -0.53 -14.71
N SER A 99 4.74 -1.67 -14.08
CA SER A 99 4.20 -2.84 -14.77
C SER A 99 2.88 -2.52 -15.47
N THR A 100 1.93 -1.90 -14.73
CA THR A 100 0.62 -1.48 -15.28
C THR A 100 0.80 -0.50 -16.45
N PHE A 101 1.70 0.48 -16.32
CA PHE A 101 1.99 1.41 -17.42
C PHE A 101 2.55 0.70 -18.64
N SER A 102 3.41 -0.29 -18.46
CA SER A 102 4.02 -1.07 -19.53
C SER A 102 3.00 -1.97 -20.23
N MET A 103 2.08 -2.60 -19.50
CA MET A 103 0.98 -3.39 -20.09
C MET A 103 0.08 -2.55 -20.98
N LEU A 104 -0.13 -1.28 -20.63
CA LEU A 104 -0.97 -0.34 -21.38
C LEU A 104 -0.21 0.37 -22.53
N MET A 105 1.01 -0.07 -22.88
CA MET A 105 1.80 0.55 -23.95
C MET A 105 1.08 0.61 -25.31
N PRO A 106 0.30 -0.41 -25.73
CA PRO A 106 -0.49 -0.31 -26.95
C PRO A 106 -1.48 0.85 -26.94
N VAL A 107 -2.11 1.13 -25.78
CA VAL A 107 -3.04 2.25 -25.60
C VAL A 107 -2.32 3.59 -25.76
N TRP A 108 -1.13 3.72 -25.15
CA TRP A 108 -0.36 4.97 -25.22
C TRP A 108 0.08 5.28 -26.66
N LYS A 109 0.42 4.26 -27.45
CA LYS A 109 0.85 4.39 -28.84
C LYS A 109 -0.31 4.56 -29.84
N ALA A 110 -1.53 4.15 -29.49
CA ALA A 110 -2.69 4.21 -30.38
C ALA A 110 -3.03 5.66 -30.78
N LYS A 111 -3.05 5.96 -32.07
CA LYS A 111 -3.41 7.28 -32.61
C LYS A 111 -4.94 7.53 -32.58
N CYS A 112 -5.73 6.46 -32.66
CA CYS A 112 -7.21 6.52 -32.65
C CYS A 112 -7.79 6.89 -31.26
N ILE A 113 -7.02 6.74 -30.18
CA ILE A 113 -7.46 7.05 -28.81
C ILE A 113 -7.15 8.50 -28.49
N ARG A 114 -8.20 9.27 -28.14
CA ARG A 114 -8.07 10.69 -27.75
C ARG A 114 -7.20 10.85 -26.50
N LEU A 115 -6.47 11.95 -26.41
CA LEU A 115 -5.60 12.25 -25.29
C LEU A 115 -6.34 12.23 -23.94
N GLN A 116 -7.53 12.81 -23.87
CA GLN A 116 -8.35 12.80 -22.64
C GLN A 116 -8.64 11.37 -22.16
N THR A 117 -8.96 10.47 -23.08
CA THR A 117 -9.18 9.05 -22.75
C THR A 117 -7.91 8.40 -22.22
N LYS A 118 -6.75 8.65 -22.84
CA LYS A 118 -5.46 8.15 -22.35
C LYS A 118 -5.16 8.67 -20.94
N LEU A 119 -5.37 9.95 -20.66
CA LEU A 119 -5.16 10.55 -19.33
C LEU A 119 -6.12 9.94 -18.30
N ARG A 120 -7.38 9.70 -18.68
CA ARG A 120 -8.34 9.00 -17.81
C ARG A 120 -7.86 7.59 -17.46
N ILE A 121 -7.45 6.80 -18.47
CA ILE A 121 -6.90 5.45 -18.26
C ILE A 121 -5.65 5.49 -17.38
N PHE A 122 -4.76 6.48 -17.58
CA PHE A 122 -3.59 6.68 -16.74
C PHE A 122 -3.97 6.93 -15.28
N ASN A 123 -4.91 7.84 -15.03
CA ASN A 123 -5.35 8.19 -13.68
C ASN A 123 -6.03 7.00 -12.97
N THR A 124 -6.90 6.29 -13.67
CA THR A 124 -7.69 5.19 -13.07
C THR A 124 -6.89 3.91 -12.87
N ASN A 125 -5.85 3.65 -13.64
CA ASN A 125 -5.10 2.39 -13.56
C ASN A 125 -3.68 2.58 -13.00
N VAL A 126 -2.91 3.54 -13.52
CA VAL A 126 -1.50 3.69 -13.15
C VAL A 126 -1.35 4.54 -11.90
N LYS A 127 -1.99 5.71 -11.87
CA LYS A 127 -1.90 6.64 -10.74
C LYS A 127 -2.59 6.07 -9.49
N SER A 128 -3.74 5.40 -9.65
CA SER A 128 -4.41 4.72 -8.54
C SER A 128 -3.58 3.58 -7.95
N ALA A 129 -2.96 2.75 -8.81
CA ALA A 129 -2.05 1.70 -8.36
C ALA A 129 -0.80 2.25 -7.66
N LEU A 130 -0.28 3.42 -8.10
CA LEU A 130 0.86 4.10 -7.50
C LEU A 130 0.54 4.66 -6.11
N LEU A 131 -0.62 5.28 -5.97
CA LEU A 131 -1.01 6.04 -4.76
C LEU A 131 -1.91 5.25 -3.80
N TYR A 132 -2.16 3.98 -4.08
CA TYR A 132 -2.95 3.14 -3.18
C TYR A 132 -2.26 3.01 -1.82
N GLY A 133 -2.95 3.36 -0.74
CA GLY A 133 -2.39 3.34 0.62
C GLY A 133 -1.43 4.48 0.93
N SER A 134 -1.34 5.51 0.07
CA SER A 134 -0.40 6.64 0.26
C SER A 134 -0.70 7.48 1.50
N GLU A 135 -1.89 7.37 2.09
CA GLU A 135 -2.29 8.00 3.35
C GLU A 135 -1.47 7.51 4.54
N THR A 136 -0.92 6.30 4.46
CA THR A 136 -0.06 5.72 5.50
C THR A 136 1.41 6.10 5.36
N TRP A 137 1.80 6.75 4.26
CA TRP A 137 3.20 7.01 3.98
C TRP A 137 3.74 8.23 4.74
N ILE A 138 4.94 8.07 5.28
CA ILE A 138 5.70 9.21 5.79
C ILE A 138 6.16 10.06 4.59
N SER A 139 5.55 11.24 4.44
CA SER A 139 5.83 12.13 3.32
C SER A 139 7.18 12.82 3.50
N THR A 140 8.14 12.56 2.61
CA THR A 140 9.42 13.26 2.52
C THR A 140 9.58 13.91 1.16
N LYS A 141 10.33 15.03 1.09
CA LYS A 141 10.62 15.71 -0.18
C LYS A 141 11.25 14.78 -1.23
N LEU A 142 12.09 13.83 -0.79
CA LEU A 142 12.75 12.87 -1.67
C LEU A 142 11.74 11.89 -2.27
N ARG A 143 10.84 11.34 -1.45
CA ARG A 143 9.79 10.40 -1.90
C ARG A 143 8.83 11.06 -2.87
N ILE A 144 8.35 12.27 -2.55
CA ILE A 144 7.50 13.06 -3.44
C ILE A 144 8.19 13.29 -4.79
N LYS A 145 9.47 13.68 -4.78
CA LYS A 145 10.26 13.90 -6.00
C LYS A 145 10.38 12.62 -6.84
N MET A 146 10.56 11.47 -6.20
CA MET A 146 10.65 10.17 -6.89
C MET A 146 9.33 9.81 -7.58
N LEU A 147 8.19 9.92 -6.89
CA LEU A 147 6.87 9.67 -7.44
C LEU A 147 6.54 10.64 -8.58
N GLN A 148 6.80 11.93 -8.39
CA GLN A 148 6.58 12.95 -9.40
C GLN A 148 7.43 12.73 -10.66
N THR A 149 8.67 12.29 -10.49
CA THR A 149 9.56 11.94 -11.61
C THR A 149 9.00 10.80 -12.44
N PHE A 150 8.45 9.77 -11.78
CA PHE A 150 7.80 8.66 -12.49
C PHE A 150 6.56 9.12 -13.24
N ILE A 151 5.66 9.88 -12.60
CA ILE A 151 4.45 10.43 -13.22
C ILE A 151 4.83 11.27 -14.46
N ASN A 152 5.81 12.16 -14.34
CA ASN A 152 6.27 13.01 -15.43
C ASN A 152 6.83 12.18 -16.60
N LYS A 153 7.58 11.10 -16.32
CA LYS A 153 8.07 10.19 -17.37
C LYS A 153 6.92 9.51 -18.11
N CYS A 154 5.89 9.07 -17.41
CA CYS A 154 4.70 8.46 -18.00
C CYS A 154 3.93 9.47 -18.88
N LEU A 155 3.68 10.67 -18.35
CA LEU A 155 2.97 11.73 -19.07
C LEU A 155 3.72 12.15 -20.36
N ARG A 156 5.05 12.30 -20.30
CA ARG A 156 5.85 12.56 -21.50
C ARG A 156 5.67 11.50 -22.58
N LYS A 157 5.61 10.21 -22.19
CA LYS A 157 5.35 9.13 -23.14
C LYS A 157 3.93 9.17 -23.72
N ILE A 158 2.92 9.46 -22.91
CA ILE A 158 1.52 9.59 -23.36
C ILE A 158 1.36 10.76 -24.33
N LEU A 159 2.03 11.89 -24.05
CA LEU A 159 2.01 13.11 -24.86
C LEU A 159 2.94 13.04 -26.07
N ASN A 160 3.72 11.95 -26.20
CA ASN A 160 4.73 11.77 -27.25
C ASN A 160 5.79 12.90 -27.29
N ILE A 161 6.09 13.51 -26.14
CA ILE A 161 7.11 14.55 -26.03
C ILE A 161 8.47 13.89 -26.02
N ARG A 162 9.35 14.28 -26.99
CA ARG A 162 10.69 13.73 -27.15
C ARG A 162 11.74 14.84 -27.03
N TRP A 163 12.93 14.46 -26.59
CA TRP A 163 14.09 15.35 -26.66
C TRP A 163 14.30 15.82 -28.13
N PRO A 164 14.57 17.11 -28.41
CA PRO A 164 15.01 18.16 -27.51
C PRO A 164 13.91 19.07 -26.91
N GLU A 165 12.62 18.74 -27.03
CA GLU A 165 11.56 19.54 -26.40
C GLU A 165 11.72 19.56 -24.88
N VAL A 166 12.23 20.70 -24.34
CA VAL A 166 12.40 20.89 -22.91
C VAL A 166 11.16 21.58 -22.36
N ILE A 167 10.25 20.79 -21.79
CA ILE A 167 9.16 21.32 -20.98
C ILE A 167 9.57 21.17 -19.51
N SER A 168 9.69 22.31 -18.77
CA SER A 168 10.01 22.27 -17.35
C SER A 168 8.90 21.58 -16.56
N ASN A 169 9.24 20.94 -15.43
CA ASN A 169 8.25 20.27 -14.59
C ASN A 169 7.17 21.24 -14.05
N GLU A 170 7.48 22.54 -13.92
CA GLU A 170 6.56 23.58 -13.48
C GLU A 170 5.49 23.91 -14.53
N ASN A 171 5.82 23.80 -15.82
CA ASN A 171 4.90 24.05 -16.93
C ASN A 171 3.93 22.88 -17.16
N TYR A 172 4.27 21.65 -16.71
CA TYR A 172 3.32 20.52 -16.71
C TYR A 172 2.09 20.80 -15.84
N GLY A 173 2.27 21.49 -14.68
CA GLY A 173 1.17 21.85 -13.79
C GLY A 173 0.24 22.92 -14.34
N LYS A 174 0.72 23.88 -15.10
CA LYS A 174 -0.06 25.05 -15.55
C LYS A 174 -0.94 24.79 -16.79
N GLY A 175 -0.51 23.88 -17.68
CA GLY A 175 -1.27 23.57 -18.90
C GLY A 175 -2.30 22.44 -18.74
N TYR A 176 -2.13 21.56 -17.75
CA TYR A 176 -2.92 20.35 -17.55
C TYR A 176 -3.68 20.31 -16.24
N ASN A 177 -3.58 21.29 -15.36
CA ASN A 177 -4.36 21.41 -14.13
C ASN A 177 -5.89 21.57 -14.35
N LYS A 178 -6.34 21.68 -15.61
CA LYS A 178 -7.77 21.60 -15.97
C LYS A 178 -8.23 20.18 -16.29
N VAL A 179 -7.33 19.16 -16.26
CA VAL A 179 -7.63 17.79 -16.73
C VAL A 179 -7.20 16.73 -15.69
N VAL A 180 -6.55 17.14 -14.58
CA VAL A 180 -6.14 16.23 -13.49
C VAL A 180 -6.84 16.62 -12.19
#